data_914e28e820aa26f29c9ede0ab784d60e
#
_entry.id   914e28e820aa26f29c9ede0ab784d60e
#
_cell.length_a   1.000
_cell.length_b   1.000
_cell.length_c   1.000
_cell.angle_alpha   90.00
_cell.angle_beta   90.00
_cell.angle_gamma   90.00
#
_symmetry.space_group_name_H-M   'P 1'
#
loop_
_entity.id
_entity.type
_entity.pdbx_description
1 polymer ?
#
loop_
_entity_poly.entity_id
_entity_poly.type
_entity_poly.pdbx_seq_one_letter_code
_entity_poly.pdbx_strand_id
1 'polypeptide(L)'
;MSGPLTGITIIEFSGIGPGPFCGMVLADMGAEVIRIDRLSNFGQGNKLDFQSRSKLSLSADLKDPKTIEEIKKLIISADAIIEGFRPGVMERLGLGPDDLLDINPSLVYGRMTGWGQDGPLAKTAGHDINYIALTGALDAIGRKDGKPTPPLNLIGDYGGGGMFLAMGILAAIINVKNGGTGQVVDAAMVDGASVLMTMFYSFNAFGHWSDPVSYTHLRAHETVV
;
A
#
# COMPACT_ATOMS: atom_id res chain seq x y z
N MET A 1 17.06 7.79 12.49
CA MET A 1 17.81 6.51 12.43
C MET A 1 18.63 6.49 11.15
N SER A 2 19.80 5.86 11.13
CA SER A 2 20.56 5.67 9.88
C SER A 2 20.13 4.34 9.24
N GLY A 3 19.89 4.32 7.94
CA GLY A 3 19.45 3.15 7.20
C GLY A 3 19.63 3.34 5.71
N PRO A 4 19.31 2.34 4.87
CA PRO A 4 19.50 2.42 3.43
C PRO A 4 18.69 3.55 2.76
N LEU A 5 17.65 4.06 3.41
CA LEU A 5 16.83 5.16 2.92
C LEU A 5 17.14 6.51 3.59
N THR A 6 18.29 6.65 4.26
CA THR A 6 18.72 7.94 4.82
C THR A 6 18.79 9.00 3.72
N GLY A 7 18.13 10.15 3.95
CA GLY A 7 18.03 11.24 2.97
C GLY A 7 16.84 11.13 2.01
N ILE A 8 15.97 10.12 2.19
CA ILE A 8 14.69 10.03 1.49
C ILE A 8 13.59 10.61 2.38
N THR A 9 12.80 11.53 1.84
CA THR A 9 11.66 12.16 2.54
C THR A 9 10.34 11.72 1.90
N ILE A 10 9.43 11.25 2.74
CA ILE A 10 8.12 10.71 2.32
C ILE A 10 7.01 11.45 3.08
N ILE A 11 6.03 11.95 2.37
CA ILE A 11 4.81 12.52 2.95
C ILE A 11 3.72 11.44 2.96
N GLU A 12 3.23 11.08 4.13
CA GLU A 12 2.17 10.08 4.30
C GLU A 12 0.87 10.78 4.70
N PHE A 13 -0.17 10.68 3.89
CA PHE A 13 -1.51 11.09 4.31
C PHE A 13 -2.12 10.01 5.20
N SER A 14 -2.55 10.40 6.41
CA SER A 14 -3.02 9.46 7.43
C SER A 14 -4.19 8.62 6.93
N GLY A 15 -4.12 7.34 7.22
CA GLY A 15 -5.12 6.34 6.86
C GLY A 15 -5.12 5.19 7.86
N ILE A 16 -5.61 4.05 7.43
CA ILE A 16 -5.60 2.80 8.21
C ILE A 16 -5.05 1.65 7.35
N GLY A 17 -4.44 0.66 8.01
CA GLY A 17 -4.00 -0.57 7.37
C GLY A 17 -2.75 -0.41 6.48
N PRO A 18 -2.85 -0.72 5.18
CA PRO A 18 -1.70 -0.92 4.31
C PRO A 18 -0.87 0.34 4.03
N GLY A 19 -1.49 1.52 3.91
CA GLY A 19 -0.77 2.78 3.71
C GLY A 19 0.16 3.10 4.89
N PRO A 20 -0.35 3.23 6.13
CA PRO A 20 0.46 3.38 7.32
C PRO A 20 1.50 2.29 7.53
N PHE A 21 1.20 1.05 7.17
CA PHE A 21 2.16 -0.05 7.20
C PHE A 21 3.31 0.17 6.21
N CYS A 22 3.01 0.58 4.98
CA CYS A 22 4.03 0.95 3.99
C CYS A 22 4.96 2.03 4.53
N GLY A 23 4.41 3.14 5.04
CA GLY A 23 5.19 4.23 5.61
C GLY A 23 6.04 3.79 6.80
N MET A 24 5.54 2.89 7.66
CA MET A 24 6.30 2.32 8.77
C MET A 24 7.51 1.50 8.27
N VAL A 25 7.31 0.64 7.26
CA VAL A 25 8.40 -0.17 6.69
C VAL A 25 9.48 0.72 6.10
N LEU A 26 9.11 1.79 5.38
CA LEU A 26 10.07 2.74 4.81
C LEU A 26 10.79 3.56 5.90
N ALA A 27 10.07 3.95 6.95
CA ALA A 27 10.67 4.64 8.11
C ALA A 27 11.66 3.75 8.88
N ASP A 28 11.34 2.46 9.06
CA ASP A 28 12.25 1.49 9.68
C ASP A 28 13.55 1.30 8.87
N MET A 29 13.50 1.52 7.55
CA MET A 29 14.67 1.52 6.67
C MET A 29 15.42 2.86 6.63
N GLY A 30 15.00 3.86 7.40
CA GLY A 30 15.70 5.13 7.58
C GLY A 30 15.15 6.30 6.77
N ALA A 31 14.05 6.17 6.04
CA ALA A 31 13.37 7.30 5.43
C ALA A 31 12.80 8.25 6.48
N GLU A 32 12.81 9.54 6.21
CA GLU A 32 12.06 10.53 6.98
C GLU A 32 10.61 10.51 6.52
N VAL A 33 9.71 9.95 7.33
CA VAL A 33 8.28 9.90 7.02
C VAL A 33 7.54 10.95 7.83
N ILE A 34 6.93 11.92 7.13
CA ILE A 34 6.09 12.97 7.72
C ILE A 34 4.63 12.61 7.47
N ARG A 35 3.93 12.19 8.54
CA ARG A 35 2.52 11.84 8.47
C ARG A 35 1.66 13.08 8.65
N ILE A 36 0.77 13.33 7.70
CA ILE A 36 -0.25 14.37 7.75
C ILE A 36 -1.53 13.79 8.37
N ASP A 37 -1.80 14.17 9.60
CA ASP A 37 -2.99 13.77 10.36
C ASP A 37 -4.11 14.80 10.21
N ARG A 38 -5.35 14.37 10.44
CA ARG A 38 -6.48 15.30 10.55
C ARG A 38 -6.30 16.23 11.75
N LEU A 39 -6.63 17.48 11.60
CA LEU A 39 -6.55 18.47 12.69
C LEU A 39 -7.36 18.03 13.94
N SER A 40 -8.48 17.32 13.75
CA SER A 40 -9.26 16.75 14.86
C SER A 40 -8.51 15.73 15.70
N ASN A 41 -7.43 15.15 15.18
CA ASN A 41 -6.61 14.16 15.87
C ASN A 41 -5.40 14.77 16.58
N PHE A 42 -5.28 16.10 16.56
CA PHE A 42 -4.18 16.79 17.26
C PHE A 42 -4.14 16.43 18.73
N GLY A 43 -2.99 15.99 19.22
CA GLY A 43 -2.80 15.60 20.61
C GLY A 43 -3.42 14.25 21.03
N GLN A 44 -4.04 13.52 20.09
CA GLN A 44 -4.68 12.22 20.34
C GLN A 44 -3.79 11.03 19.97
N GLY A 45 -2.49 11.23 19.87
CA GLY A 45 -1.54 10.16 19.53
C GLY A 45 -1.62 8.98 20.50
N ASN A 46 -1.64 7.76 19.97
CA ASN A 46 -1.67 6.53 20.75
C ASN A 46 -0.28 5.85 20.70
N LYS A 47 0.36 5.73 21.85
CA LYS A 47 1.67 5.05 21.96
C LYS A 47 1.63 3.55 21.60
N LEU A 48 0.43 2.96 21.56
CA LEU A 48 0.21 1.57 21.15
C LEU A 48 -0.06 1.42 19.63
N ASP A 49 -0.08 2.52 18.90
CA ASP A 49 -0.11 2.49 17.44
C ASP A 49 1.31 2.27 16.89
N PHE A 50 1.70 1.01 16.81
CA PHE A 50 3.05 0.63 16.37
C PHE A 50 3.33 0.95 14.90
N GLN A 51 2.30 1.19 14.07
CA GLN A 51 2.47 1.62 12.68
C GLN A 51 2.91 3.09 12.57
N SER A 52 2.77 3.86 13.66
CA SER A 52 3.22 5.25 13.74
C SER A 52 4.67 5.41 14.21
N ARG A 53 5.37 4.30 14.51
CA ARG A 53 6.77 4.39 14.96
C ARG A 53 7.67 5.01 13.90
N SER A 54 8.68 5.72 14.36
CA SER A 54 9.71 6.35 13.51
C SER A 54 9.19 7.40 12.51
N LYS A 55 7.96 7.88 12.70
CA LYS A 55 7.36 8.93 11.86
C LYS A 55 7.25 10.26 12.61
N LEU A 56 7.38 11.35 11.89
CA LEU A 56 6.96 12.67 12.35
C LEU A 56 5.46 12.82 12.08
N SER A 57 4.77 13.66 12.85
CA SER A 57 3.33 13.91 12.68
C SER A 57 3.06 15.41 12.54
N LEU A 58 2.30 15.78 11.53
CA LEU A 58 1.79 17.11 11.28
C LEU A 58 0.26 17.04 11.20
N SER A 59 -0.44 17.84 11.99
CA SER A 59 -1.91 17.92 11.92
C SER A 59 -2.35 19.05 11.00
N ALA A 60 -3.25 18.74 10.06
CA ALA A 60 -3.68 19.65 9.01
C ALA A 60 -5.20 19.54 8.72
N ASP A 61 -5.81 20.65 8.35
CA ASP A 61 -7.15 20.66 7.77
C ASP A 61 -7.06 20.69 6.25
N LEU A 62 -7.28 19.54 5.62
CA LEU A 62 -7.24 19.41 4.16
C LEU A 62 -8.41 20.13 3.44
N LYS A 63 -9.34 20.74 4.18
CA LYS A 63 -10.42 21.59 3.62
C LYS A 63 -10.03 23.07 3.54
N ASP A 64 -8.97 23.49 4.23
CA ASP A 64 -8.46 24.84 4.16
C ASP A 64 -7.48 25.00 2.99
N PRO A 65 -7.79 25.84 1.98
CA PRO A 65 -6.90 26.06 0.84
C PRO A 65 -5.51 26.56 1.22
N LYS A 66 -5.36 27.31 2.30
CA LYS A 66 -4.04 27.77 2.78
C LYS A 66 -3.20 26.60 3.26
N THR A 67 -3.83 25.67 3.98
CA THR A 67 -3.18 24.45 4.44
C THR A 67 -2.74 23.57 3.28
N ILE A 68 -3.55 23.47 2.21
CA ILE A 68 -3.16 22.75 0.98
C ILE A 68 -1.91 23.36 0.36
N GLU A 69 -1.81 24.69 0.25
CA GLU A 69 -0.61 25.34 -0.31
C GLU A 69 0.65 25.12 0.56
N GLU A 70 0.53 25.07 1.88
CA GLU A 70 1.65 24.72 2.76
C GLU A 70 2.07 23.24 2.59
N ILE A 71 1.12 22.33 2.41
CA ILE A 71 1.40 20.92 2.11
C ILE A 71 2.12 20.78 0.76
N LYS A 72 1.69 21.50 -0.27
CA LYS A 72 2.39 21.52 -1.58
C LYS A 72 3.84 21.96 -1.44
N LYS A 73 4.13 22.95 -0.61
CA LYS A 73 5.53 23.38 -0.36
C LYS A 73 6.37 22.27 0.26
N LEU A 74 5.82 21.45 1.15
CA LEU A 74 6.53 20.28 1.67
C LEU A 74 6.76 19.24 0.59
N ILE A 75 5.78 19.01 -0.28
CA ILE A 75 5.84 18.01 -1.36
C ILE A 75 6.87 18.38 -2.43
N ILE A 76 7.13 19.67 -2.68
CA ILE A 76 8.16 20.10 -3.64
C ILE A 76 9.53 19.48 -3.34
N SER A 77 9.86 19.27 -2.07
CA SER A 77 11.14 18.69 -1.64
C SER A 77 11.05 17.21 -1.24
N ALA A 78 9.89 16.59 -1.33
CA ALA A 78 9.70 15.19 -0.99
C ALA A 78 10.11 14.26 -2.15
N ASP A 79 10.65 13.08 -1.83
CA ASP A 79 10.93 12.03 -2.81
C ASP A 79 9.67 11.22 -3.14
N ALA A 80 8.76 11.04 -2.17
CA ALA A 80 7.51 10.30 -2.40
C ALA A 80 6.36 10.81 -1.54
N ILE A 81 5.14 10.49 -1.98
CA ILE A 81 3.96 10.55 -1.13
C ILE A 81 3.28 9.18 -1.02
N ILE A 82 2.53 8.98 0.04
CA ILE A 82 1.66 7.83 0.27
C ILE A 82 0.26 8.34 0.61
N GLU A 83 -0.73 7.91 -0.16
CA GLU A 83 -2.14 8.18 0.12
C GLU A 83 -2.97 6.90 0.00
N GLY A 84 -4.08 6.83 0.72
CA GLY A 84 -5.00 5.70 0.70
C GLY A 84 -6.46 6.16 0.69
N PHE A 85 -6.75 7.31 0.08
CA PHE A 85 -8.11 7.79 -0.09
C PHE A 85 -8.82 7.06 -1.25
N ARG A 86 -10.14 7.17 -1.28
CA ARG A 86 -10.91 6.67 -2.42
C ARG A 86 -10.57 7.45 -3.70
N PRO A 87 -10.62 6.80 -4.87
CA PRO A 87 -10.33 7.45 -6.15
C PRO A 87 -11.04 8.79 -6.32
N GLY A 88 -10.30 9.80 -6.78
CA GLY A 88 -10.77 11.16 -7.01
C GLY A 88 -10.83 12.05 -5.76
N VAL A 89 -10.43 11.58 -4.57
CA VAL A 89 -10.41 12.43 -3.37
C VAL A 89 -9.24 13.40 -3.41
N MET A 90 -8.04 12.92 -3.70
CA MET A 90 -6.83 13.77 -3.77
C MET A 90 -6.93 14.79 -4.89
N GLU A 91 -7.50 14.41 -6.03
CA GLU A 91 -7.76 15.31 -7.15
C GLU A 91 -8.69 16.48 -6.75
N ARG A 92 -9.77 16.19 -6.01
CA ARG A 92 -10.69 17.25 -5.52
C ARG A 92 -10.03 18.17 -4.49
N LEU A 93 -8.98 17.71 -3.82
CA LEU A 93 -8.20 18.53 -2.88
C LEU A 93 -7.12 19.36 -3.57
N GLY A 94 -6.92 19.21 -4.89
CA GLY A 94 -5.80 19.81 -5.62
C GLY A 94 -4.45 19.21 -5.25
N LEU A 95 -4.46 17.96 -4.80
CA LEU A 95 -3.31 17.14 -4.42
C LEU A 95 -3.25 15.86 -5.27
N GLY A 96 -3.91 15.84 -6.42
CA GLY A 96 -3.88 14.74 -7.35
C GLY A 96 -2.52 14.55 -8.01
N PRO A 97 -2.30 13.39 -8.69
CA PRO A 97 -1.03 13.13 -9.35
C PRO A 97 -0.61 14.22 -10.33
N ASP A 98 -1.51 14.69 -11.18
CA ASP A 98 -1.24 15.72 -12.16
C ASP A 98 -0.78 17.01 -11.48
N ASP A 99 -1.52 17.48 -10.45
CA ASP A 99 -1.18 18.70 -9.70
C ASP A 99 0.20 18.62 -9.04
N LEU A 100 0.54 17.44 -8.47
CA LEU A 100 1.77 17.31 -7.70
C LEU A 100 2.99 16.98 -8.56
N LEU A 101 2.83 16.23 -9.65
CA LEU A 101 3.90 15.97 -10.60
C LEU A 101 4.28 17.23 -11.41
N ASP A 102 3.34 18.15 -11.63
CA ASP A 102 3.63 19.46 -12.25
C ASP A 102 4.56 20.31 -11.37
N ILE A 103 4.39 20.28 -10.05
CA ILE A 103 5.24 21.06 -9.12
C ILE A 103 6.49 20.32 -8.66
N ASN A 104 6.51 18.99 -8.75
CA ASN A 104 7.66 18.12 -8.45
C ASN A 104 7.74 16.98 -9.46
N PRO A 105 8.39 17.18 -10.63
CA PRO A 105 8.49 16.13 -11.66
C PRO A 105 9.28 14.89 -11.25
N SER A 106 9.95 14.92 -10.10
CA SER A 106 10.69 13.79 -9.53
C SER A 106 9.89 13.04 -8.46
N LEU A 107 8.67 13.46 -8.15
CA LEU A 107 7.85 12.88 -7.09
C LEU A 107 7.40 11.47 -7.45
N VAL A 108 7.54 10.54 -6.52
CA VAL A 108 6.88 9.22 -6.59
C VAL A 108 5.54 9.30 -5.87
N TYR A 109 4.45 9.13 -6.61
CA TYR A 109 3.09 9.23 -6.10
C TYR A 109 2.53 7.84 -5.77
N GLY A 110 2.60 7.40 -4.51
CA GLY A 110 2.10 6.10 -4.06
C GLY A 110 0.62 6.14 -3.69
N ARG A 111 -0.20 5.38 -4.42
CA ARG A 111 -1.65 5.22 -4.19
C ARG A 111 -1.95 3.82 -3.67
N MET A 112 -2.64 3.73 -2.53
CA MET A 112 -3.11 2.49 -1.93
C MET A 112 -4.63 2.39 -2.02
N THR A 113 -5.11 1.40 -2.74
CA THR A 113 -6.56 1.12 -2.85
C THR A 113 -6.86 -0.36 -2.67
N GLY A 114 -8.13 -0.68 -2.49
CA GLY A 114 -8.58 -2.07 -2.51
C GLY A 114 -8.71 -2.64 -3.90
N TRP A 115 -9.24 -1.82 -4.85
CA TRP A 115 -9.71 -2.26 -6.15
C TRP A 115 -9.03 -1.56 -7.35
N GLY A 116 -8.04 -0.70 -7.10
CA GLY A 116 -7.46 0.18 -8.11
C GLY A 116 -8.24 1.48 -8.30
N GLN A 117 -7.76 2.30 -9.25
CA GLN A 117 -8.35 3.60 -9.55
C GLN A 117 -9.55 3.50 -10.49
N ASP A 118 -9.61 2.45 -11.30
CA ASP A 118 -10.59 2.25 -12.36
C ASP A 118 -11.36 0.94 -12.18
N GLY A 119 -12.44 0.79 -12.94
CA GLY A 119 -13.25 -0.42 -12.95
C GLY A 119 -14.49 -0.34 -12.05
N PRO A 120 -15.35 -1.37 -12.10
CA PRO A 120 -16.69 -1.34 -11.48
C PRO A 120 -16.64 -1.29 -9.94
N LEU A 121 -15.58 -1.78 -9.33
CA LEU A 121 -15.43 -1.83 -7.87
C LEU A 121 -14.61 -0.66 -7.31
N ALA A 122 -13.93 0.15 -8.11
CA ALA A 122 -13.00 1.19 -7.69
C ALA A 122 -13.59 2.16 -6.63
N LYS A 123 -14.88 2.49 -6.73
CA LYS A 123 -15.57 3.39 -5.80
C LYS A 123 -16.28 2.68 -4.65
N THR A 124 -16.21 1.34 -4.59
CA THR A 124 -16.88 0.57 -3.54
C THR A 124 -15.98 0.38 -2.32
N ALA A 125 -16.61 0.16 -1.16
CA ALA A 125 -15.87 -0.23 0.02
C ALA A 125 -15.42 -1.70 -0.09
N GLY A 126 -14.29 -2.02 0.54
CA GLY A 126 -13.79 -3.38 0.65
C GLY A 126 -12.81 -3.47 1.81
N HIS A 127 -12.57 -4.69 2.26
CA HIS A 127 -11.60 -5.05 3.28
C HIS A 127 -10.78 -6.25 2.79
N ASP A 128 -9.70 -6.58 3.46
CA ASP A 128 -8.80 -7.70 3.11
C ASP A 128 -9.55 -8.92 2.60
N ILE A 129 -10.53 -9.40 3.39
CA ILE A 129 -11.30 -10.61 3.07
C ILE A 129 -12.02 -10.53 1.71
N ASN A 130 -12.43 -9.34 1.27
CA ASN A 130 -13.08 -9.15 -0.02
C ASN A 130 -12.06 -9.26 -1.17
N TYR A 131 -10.87 -8.69 -0.98
CA TYR A 131 -9.79 -8.74 -1.98
C TYR A 131 -9.29 -10.15 -2.17
N ILE A 132 -8.97 -10.85 -1.06
CA ILE A 132 -8.48 -12.22 -1.11
C ILE A 132 -9.56 -13.24 -1.55
N ALA A 133 -10.84 -12.95 -1.33
CA ALA A 133 -11.92 -13.77 -1.84
C ALA A 133 -11.99 -13.71 -3.37
N LEU A 134 -11.88 -12.49 -3.96
CA LEU A 134 -11.94 -12.31 -5.41
C LEU A 134 -10.76 -12.99 -6.13
N THR A 135 -9.59 -13.02 -5.51
CA THR A 135 -8.39 -13.67 -6.06
C THR A 135 -8.38 -15.19 -5.86
N GLY A 136 -9.33 -15.76 -5.12
CA GLY A 136 -9.32 -17.18 -4.75
C GLY A 136 -8.39 -17.52 -3.58
N ALA A 137 -7.58 -16.57 -3.08
CA ALA A 137 -6.67 -16.82 -1.96
C ALA A 137 -7.42 -17.26 -0.69
N LEU A 138 -8.57 -16.67 -0.41
CA LEU A 138 -9.38 -17.04 0.74
C LEU A 138 -9.84 -18.50 0.67
N ASP A 139 -10.31 -18.94 -0.49
CA ASP A 139 -10.80 -20.31 -0.70
C ASP A 139 -9.66 -21.33 -0.61
N ALA A 140 -8.45 -20.93 -1.08
CA ALA A 140 -7.25 -21.76 -1.02
C ALA A 140 -6.71 -21.98 0.42
N ILE A 141 -7.13 -21.16 1.39
CA ILE A 141 -6.62 -21.22 2.76
C ILE A 141 -7.68 -21.85 3.67
N GLY A 142 -7.45 -23.10 4.04
CA GLY A 142 -8.38 -23.85 4.90
C GLY A 142 -8.02 -25.31 5.02
N ARG A 143 -8.95 -26.08 5.57
CA ARG A 143 -8.86 -27.55 5.64
C ARG A 143 -9.80 -28.14 4.61
N LYS A 144 -9.44 -29.31 4.09
CA LYS A 144 -10.34 -30.11 3.26
C LYS A 144 -11.67 -30.30 3.99
N ASP A 145 -12.77 -30.15 3.29
CA ASP A 145 -14.13 -30.26 3.80
C ASP A 145 -14.52 -29.24 4.88
N GLY A 146 -13.67 -28.20 5.08
CA GLY A 146 -13.91 -27.09 6.01
C GLY A 146 -14.32 -25.79 5.30
N LYS A 147 -14.70 -24.79 6.08
CA LYS A 147 -14.85 -23.43 5.58
C LYS A 147 -13.47 -22.79 5.38
N PRO A 148 -13.31 -21.86 4.42
CA PRO A 148 -12.10 -21.07 4.31
C PRO A 148 -11.73 -20.40 5.64
N THR A 149 -10.43 -20.31 5.92
CA THR A 149 -9.92 -19.71 7.16
C THR A 149 -9.24 -18.37 6.80
N PRO A 150 -9.85 -17.23 7.13
CA PRO A 150 -9.22 -15.95 6.86
C PRO A 150 -7.87 -15.81 7.57
N PRO A 151 -6.78 -15.47 6.86
CA PRO A 151 -5.43 -15.33 7.45
C PRO A 151 -5.24 -13.95 8.10
N LEU A 152 -6.21 -13.46 8.86
CA LEU A 152 -6.29 -12.07 9.30
C LEU A 152 -6.33 -11.13 8.09
N ASN A 153 -5.64 -9.98 8.15
CA ASN A 153 -5.46 -9.07 7.03
C ASN A 153 -4.01 -9.08 6.48
N LEU A 154 -3.37 -10.26 6.55
CA LEU A 154 -1.95 -10.38 6.20
C LEU A 154 -1.73 -10.44 4.69
N ILE A 155 -2.68 -10.98 3.93
CA ILE A 155 -2.50 -11.24 2.49
C ILE A 155 -2.97 -10.05 1.65
N GLY A 156 -4.19 -9.57 1.84
CA GLY A 156 -4.72 -8.43 1.08
C GLY A 156 -4.09 -7.12 1.50
N ASP A 157 -4.28 -6.72 2.76
CA ASP A 157 -3.86 -5.41 3.25
C ASP A 157 -2.32 -5.29 3.31
N TYR A 158 -1.64 -6.21 3.97
CA TYR A 158 -0.22 -6.05 4.24
C TYR A 158 0.67 -6.67 3.15
N GLY A 159 0.48 -7.94 2.80
CA GLY A 159 1.29 -8.62 1.79
C GLY A 159 1.05 -8.05 0.39
N GLY A 160 -0.20 -8.10 -0.08
CA GLY A 160 -0.60 -7.62 -1.40
C GLY A 160 -0.68 -6.09 -1.52
N GLY A 161 -1.00 -5.40 -0.42
CA GLY A 161 -1.12 -3.94 -0.39
C GLY A 161 0.18 -3.26 0.03
N GLY A 162 0.40 -3.14 1.34
CA GLY A 162 1.47 -2.31 1.92
C GLY A 162 2.87 -2.67 1.46
N MET A 163 3.22 -3.96 1.35
CA MET A 163 4.53 -4.39 0.86
C MET A 163 4.71 -4.11 -0.63
N PHE A 164 3.68 -4.34 -1.46
CA PHE A 164 3.75 -4.02 -2.89
C PHE A 164 3.86 -2.51 -3.12
N LEU A 165 3.15 -1.70 -2.35
CA LEU A 165 3.30 -0.25 -2.42
C LEU A 165 4.73 0.17 -2.05
N ALA A 166 5.29 -0.37 -0.96
CA ALA A 166 6.66 -0.07 -0.54
C ALA A 166 7.67 -0.48 -1.64
N MET A 167 7.54 -1.66 -2.21
CA MET A 167 8.38 -2.12 -3.33
C MET A 167 8.26 -1.21 -4.55
N GLY A 168 7.04 -0.84 -4.93
CA GLY A 168 6.79 0.06 -6.07
C GLY A 168 7.37 1.45 -5.85
N ILE A 169 7.21 2.02 -4.66
CA ILE A 169 7.83 3.32 -4.29
C ILE A 169 9.35 3.24 -4.38
N LEU A 170 9.97 2.20 -3.84
CA LEU A 170 11.42 2.01 -3.90
C LEU A 170 11.93 1.87 -5.33
N ALA A 171 11.24 1.09 -6.17
CA ALA A 171 11.58 0.93 -7.57
C ALA A 171 11.49 2.26 -8.34
N ALA A 172 10.43 3.04 -8.08
CA ALA A 172 10.25 4.35 -8.70
C ALA A 172 11.28 5.38 -8.20
N ILE A 173 11.64 5.40 -6.91
CA ILE A 173 12.72 6.24 -6.39
C ILE A 173 14.06 5.87 -7.04
N ILE A 174 14.35 4.59 -7.20
CA ILE A 174 15.57 4.14 -7.91
C ILE A 174 15.57 4.64 -9.35
N ASN A 175 14.44 4.58 -10.06
CA ASN A 175 14.31 5.14 -11.40
C ASN A 175 14.65 6.64 -11.43
N VAL A 176 14.10 7.42 -10.51
CA VAL A 176 14.38 8.86 -10.39
C VAL A 176 15.87 9.12 -10.09
N LYS A 177 16.45 8.38 -9.13
CA LYS A 177 17.88 8.52 -8.78
C LYS A 177 18.81 8.16 -9.95
N ASN A 178 18.36 7.35 -10.90
CA ASN A 178 19.07 7.01 -12.15
C ASN A 178 18.78 7.97 -13.31
N GLY A 179 18.17 9.12 -13.07
CA GLY A 179 17.90 10.14 -14.07
C GLY A 179 16.55 10.01 -14.78
N GLY A 180 15.67 9.14 -14.32
CA GLY A 180 14.27 9.07 -14.76
C GLY A 180 13.40 10.14 -14.09
N THR A 181 12.13 10.16 -14.46
CA THR A 181 11.10 11.06 -13.87
C THR A 181 10.32 10.38 -12.78
N GLY A 182 9.66 11.17 -11.93
CA GLY A 182 8.63 10.73 -11.00
C GLY A 182 7.46 10.04 -11.72
N GLN A 183 6.72 9.26 -10.96
CA GLN A 183 5.60 8.48 -11.52
C GLN A 183 4.59 8.10 -10.46
N VAL A 184 3.40 7.71 -10.91
CA VAL A 184 2.37 7.13 -10.05
C VAL A 184 2.65 5.63 -9.85
N VAL A 185 2.57 5.19 -8.60
CA VAL A 185 2.55 3.78 -8.18
C VAL A 185 1.15 3.50 -7.67
N ASP A 186 0.32 2.89 -8.49
CA ASP A 186 -1.03 2.45 -8.10
C ASP A 186 -0.96 1.00 -7.60
N ALA A 187 -1.08 0.83 -6.30
CA ALA A 187 -1.00 -0.47 -5.65
C ALA A 187 -2.39 -0.85 -5.12
N ALA A 188 -3.12 -1.66 -5.90
CA ALA A 188 -4.37 -2.23 -5.47
C ALA A 188 -4.14 -3.53 -4.67
N MET A 189 -4.79 -3.66 -3.52
CA MET A 189 -4.68 -4.86 -2.68
C MET A 189 -5.10 -6.13 -3.41
N VAL A 190 -6.13 -6.06 -4.26
CA VAL A 190 -6.57 -7.19 -5.08
C VAL A 190 -5.50 -7.64 -6.09
N ASP A 191 -4.80 -6.70 -6.70
CA ASP A 191 -3.75 -7.01 -7.69
C ASP A 191 -2.54 -7.65 -7.02
N GLY A 192 -2.07 -7.07 -5.91
CA GLY A 192 -0.97 -7.65 -5.16
C GLY A 192 -1.31 -9.03 -4.58
N ALA A 193 -2.53 -9.23 -4.07
CA ALA A 193 -2.99 -10.54 -3.64
C ALA A 193 -3.01 -11.55 -4.82
N SER A 194 -3.40 -11.10 -6.02
CA SER A 194 -3.35 -11.92 -7.24
C SER A 194 -1.92 -12.32 -7.60
N VAL A 195 -0.97 -11.39 -7.49
CA VAL A 195 0.46 -11.70 -7.72
C VAL A 195 0.97 -12.74 -6.73
N LEU A 196 0.59 -12.64 -5.45
CA LEU A 196 0.95 -13.64 -4.44
C LEU A 196 0.39 -15.04 -4.77
N MET A 197 -0.72 -15.12 -5.50
CA MET A 197 -1.36 -16.36 -5.92
C MET A 197 -0.78 -16.96 -7.21
N THR A 198 0.22 -16.35 -7.84
CA THR A 198 0.75 -16.76 -9.16
C THR A 198 1.11 -18.25 -9.23
N MET A 199 1.79 -18.79 -8.23
CA MET A 199 2.15 -20.22 -8.19
C MET A 199 0.90 -21.12 -8.17
N PHE A 200 -0.12 -20.75 -7.43
CA PHE A 200 -1.36 -21.50 -7.29
C PHE A 200 -2.20 -21.45 -8.56
N TYR A 201 -2.22 -20.31 -9.26
CA TYR A 201 -2.83 -20.23 -10.59
C TYR A 201 -2.13 -21.15 -11.60
N SER A 202 -0.80 -21.24 -11.55
CA SER A 202 -0.04 -22.16 -12.39
C SER A 202 -0.38 -23.62 -12.08
N PHE A 203 -0.46 -24.01 -10.81
CA PHE A 203 -0.86 -25.36 -10.41
C PHE A 203 -2.26 -25.70 -10.86
N ASN A 204 -3.20 -24.77 -10.77
CA ASN A 204 -4.55 -24.96 -11.28
C ASN A 204 -4.54 -25.16 -12.82
N ALA A 205 -3.83 -24.33 -13.55
CA ALA A 205 -3.71 -24.41 -15.01
C ALA A 205 -3.07 -25.73 -15.48
N PHE A 206 -2.14 -26.30 -14.71
CA PHE A 206 -1.54 -27.61 -14.99
C PHE A 206 -2.40 -28.79 -14.54
N GLY A 207 -3.54 -28.55 -13.91
CA GLY A 207 -4.38 -29.62 -13.34
C GLY A 207 -3.80 -30.28 -12.07
N HIS A 208 -2.76 -29.70 -11.49
CA HIS A 208 -2.15 -30.17 -10.25
C HIS A 208 -2.90 -29.72 -9.00
N TRP A 209 -3.83 -28.81 -9.15
CA TRP A 209 -4.71 -28.29 -8.11
C TRP A 209 -6.14 -28.35 -8.59
N SER A 210 -6.83 -29.45 -8.27
CA SER A 210 -8.23 -29.67 -8.64
C SER A 210 -9.24 -29.33 -7.52
N ASP A 211 -8.73 -29.09 -6.30
CA ASP A 211 -9.55 -28.77 -5.13
C ASP A 211 -8.90 -27.58 -4.40
N PRO A 212 -9.55 -26.42 -4.34
CA PRO A 212 -9.00 -25.23 -3.69
C PRO A 212 -8.63 -25.44 -2.21
N VAL A 213 -9.24 -26.38 -1.54
CA VAL A 213 -8.94 -26.68 -0.11
C VAL A 213 -7.85 -27.73 0.06
N SER A 214 -7.17 -28.16 -1.00
CA SER A 214 -6.21 -29.26 -0.96
C SER A 214 -4.75 -28.86 -0.76
N TYR A 215 -4.46 -27.66 -0.22
CA TYR A 215 -3.11 -27.22 0.10
C TYR A 215 -2.33 -28.23 0.99
N THR A 216 -3.02 -29.10 1.71
CA THR A 216 -2.40 -30.17 2.50
C THR A 216 -1.69 -31.25 1.68
N HIS A 217 -1.76 -31.23 0.34
CA HIS A 217 -1.13 -32.22 -0.52
C HIS A 217 0.27 -31.84 -1.03
N LEU A 218 0.71 -30.60 -0.88
CA LEU A 218 2.13 -30.26 -1.02
C LEU A 218 2.87 -30.68 0.25
N ARG A 219 3.03 -32.00 0.44
CA ARG A 219 3.81 -32.57 1.54
C ARG A 219 5.27 -32.21 1.31
N ALA A 220 5.95 -31.81 2.38
CA ALA A 220 7.39 -31.57 2.40
C ALA A 220 8.23 -32.77 1.95
N HIS A 221 7.62 -33.92 1.68
CA HIS A 221 8.24 -35.17 1.21
C HIS A 221 8.29 -35.33 -0.31
N GLU A 222 7.60 -34.47 -1.09
CA GLU A 222 7.60 -34.58 -2.55
C GLU A 222 8.67 -33.72 -3.23
N THR A 223 9.46 -32.99 -2.45
CA THR A 223 10.59 -32.17 -2.94
C THR A 223 11.95 -32.91 -2.86
N VAL A 224 11.95 -34.21 -2.57
CA VAL A 224 13.17 -35.03 -2.53
C VAL A 224 13.09 -36.11 -3.61
N VAL A 225 13.38 -35.74 -4.83
CA VAL A 225 13.96 -36.64 -5.83
C VAL A 225 15.06 -35.88 -6.56
#